data_1ab530ff3c4c77d83179b9301c593331
#
_entry.id   1ab530ff3c4c77d83179b9301c593331
#
_cell.length_a   1.000
_cell.length_b   1.000
_cell.length_c   1.000
_cell.angle_alpha   90.00
_cell.angle_beta   90.00
_cell.angle_gamma   90.00
#
_symmetry.space_group_name_H-M   'P 1'
#
loop_
_entity.id
_entity.type
_entity.pdbx_description
1 polymer ?
#
loop_
_entity_poly.entity_id
_entity_poly.type
_entity_poly.pdbx_seq_one_letter_code
_entity_poly.pdbx_strand_id
1 'polypeptide(L)'
;SWIFDDRPDSLKKFYGWTGMYGLPRSLWAGADGTLRMRPVKELETLRRKEQVKSNFIVKEGWEFKLNGFGHELLELEITVQLGKATGAGVMVDCSDDQREQTSIAYDASEKQLIFDAGKSSLDLGRRNIESAPFELKKDENLILRVFVDKGIVEVFANDRQAIGRCVYPRLGGTGVKLFAKGGDIRVLSVKAWELTASNPY
;
A
#
# COMPACT_ATOMS: atom_id res chain seq x y z
N SER A 1 1.61 12.54 -9.61
CA SER A 1 3.05 12.20 -9.74
C SER A 1 3.27 11.28 -10.92
N TRP A 2 4.52 11.21 -11.37
CA TRP A 2 4.94 10.24 -12.37
C TRP A 2 5.55 9.03 -11.66
N ILE A 3 5.10 7.81 -11.99
CA ILE A 3 5.63 6.56 -11.47
C ILE A 3 6.51 5.95 -12.56
N PHE A 4 7.79 5.75 -12.25
CA PHE A 4 8.75 5.19 -13.18
C PHE A 4 8.43 3.73 -13.51
N ASP A 5 8.68 3.38 -14.77
CA ASP A 5 8.63 2.02 -15.26
C ASP A 5 10.04 1.42 -15.23
N ASP A 6 10.24 0.46 -14.36
CA ASP A 6 11.53 -0.19 -14.15
C ASP A 6 11.75 -1.42 -15.04
N ARG A 7 10.83 -1.72 -15.96
CA ARG A 7 11.02 -2.79 -16.93
C ARG A 7 12.20 -2.51 -17.85
N PRO A 8 12.86 -3.55 -18.41
CA PRO A 8 13.90 -3.39 -19.42
C PRO A 8 13.39 -2.60 -20.64
N ASP A 9 14.27 -1.85 -21.29
CA ASP A 9 13.91 -1.02 -22.45
C ASP A 9 13.34 -1.83 -23.62
N SER A 10 13.74 -3.10 -23.76
CA SER A 10 13.17 -4.01 -24.77
C SER A 10 11.68 -4.23 -24.54
N LEU A 11 11.24 -4.38 -23.28
CA LEU A 11 9.83 -4.54 -22.95
C LEU A 11 9.05 -3.22 -23.08
N LYS A 12 9.65 -2.08 -22.69
CA LYS A 12 9.04 -0.76 -22.91
C LYS A 12 8.76 -0.51 -24.39
N LYS A 13 9.73 -0.83 -25.25
CA LYS A 13 9.58 -0.75 -26.71
C LYS A 13 8.53 -1.71 -27.24
N PHE A 14 8.49 -2.94 -26.73
CA PHE A 14 7.51 -3.94 -27.14
C PHE A 14 6.07 -3.52 -26.81
N TYR A 15 5.84 -2.99 -25.59
CA TYR A 15 4.51 -2.52 -25.17
C TYR A 15 4.15 -1.12 -25.67
N GLY A 16 5.12 -0.35 -26.17
CA GLY A 16 4.90 0.99 -26.72
C GLY A 16 4.63 2.09 -25.69
N TRP A 17 4.88 1.82 -24.42
CA TRP A 17 4.69 2.81 -23.34
C TRP A 17 5.69 2.62 -22.20
N THR A 18 5.91 3.67 -21.43
CA THR A 18 6.77 3.68 -20.23
C THR A 18 6.27 4.67 -19.20
N GLY A 19 6.30 4.27 -17.93
CA GLY A 19 5.81 5.03 -16.79
C GLY A 19 4.31 5.23 -16.78
N MET A 20 3.79 5.58 -15.64
CA MET A 20 2.37 5.79 -15.41
C MET A 20 2.14 7.02 -14.54
N TYR A 21 0.97 7.63 -14.66
CA TYR A 21 0.57 8.66 -13.71
C TYR A 21 0.09 8.02 -12.42
N GLY A 22 0.66 8.46 -11.30
CA GLY A 22 0.09 8.14 -10.00
C GLY A 22 -1.19 8.92 -9.73
N LEU A 23 -1.93 8.51 -8.73
CA LEU A 23 -3.19 9.11 -8.35
C LEU A 23 -3.09 10.63 -8.17
N PRO A 24 -4.11 11.39 -8.56
CA PRO A 24 -4.20 12.82 -8.29
C PRO A 24 -4.24 13.05 -6.77
N ARG A 25 -3.53 14.09 -6.32
CA ARG A 25 -3.32 14.37 -4.89
C ARG A 25 -3.73 15.79 -4.53
N SER A 26 -4.41 15.93 -3.42
CA SER A 26 -4.56 17.20 -2.73
C SER A 26 -3.30 17.48 -1.91
N LEU A 27 -2.77 18.69 -2.01
CA LEU A 27 -1.58 19.13 -1.28
C LEU A 27 -1.91 20.35 -0.42
N TRP A 28 -1.42 20.39 0.83
CA TRP A 28 -1.58 21.55 1.71
C TRP A 28 -0.44 21.62 2.73
N ALA A 29 -0.28 22.78 3.34
CA ALA A 29 0.64 22.96 4.46
C ALA A 29 -0.02 22.47 5.75
N GLY A 30 0.65 21.57 6.47
CA GLY A 30 0.24 21.17 7.83
C GLY A 30 0.49 22.28 8.85
N ALA A 31 -0.14 22.20 10.02
CA ALA A 31 0.07 23.18 11.11
C ALA A 31 1.53 23.23 11.60
N ASP A 32 2.30 22.18 11.36
CA ASP A 32 3.73 22.07 11.66
C ASP A 32 4.63 22.58 10.50
N GLY A 33 4.05 23.22 9.48
CA GLY A 33 4.76 23.75 8.31
C GLY A 33 5.23 22.69 7.31
N THR A 34 4.95 21.41 7.52
CA THR A 34 5.33 20.36 6.60
C THR A 34 4.25 20.11 5.54
N LEU A 35 4.67 19.63 4.37
CA LEU A 35 3.75 19.26 3.30
C LEU A 35 2.85 18.10 3.74
N ARG A 36 1.58 18.23 3.44
CA ARG A 36 0.57 17.17 3.54
C ARG A 36 0.10 16.78 2.16
N MET A 37 -0.22 15.51 2.00
CA MET A 37 -0.74 14.97 0.75
C MET A 37 -1.68 13.80 0.98
N ARG A 38 -2.77 13.77 0.24
CA ARG A 38 -3.69 12.63 0.18
C ARG A 38 -4.26 12.48 -1.21
N PRO A 39 -4.79 11.30 -1.56
CA PRO A 39 -5.60 11.15 -2.78
C PRO A 39 -6.75 12.13 -2.77
N VAL A 40 -7.10 12.68 -3.93
CA VAL A 40 -8.24 13.60 -4.03
C VAL A 40 -9.55 12.89 -3.64
N LYS A 41 -10.49 13.64 -3.05
CA LYS A 41 -11.74 13.07 -2.55
C LYS A 41 -12.61 12.47 -3.66
N GLU A 42 -12.50 12.98 -4.86
CA GLU A 42 -13.25 12.54 -6.05
C GLU A 42 -13.04 11.05 -6.34
N LEU A 43 -11.89 10.46 -5.96
CA LEU A 43 -11.63 9.02 -6.09
C LEU A 43 -12.60 8.16 -5.29
N GLU A 44 -13.22 8.70 -4.24
CA GLU A 44 -14.21 7.97 -3.44
C GLU A 44 -15.47 7.61 -4.25
N THR A 45 -15.74 8.32 -5.35
CA THR A 45 -16.84 8.00 -6.26
C THR A 45 -16.64 6.68 -7.00
N LEU A 46 -15.39 6.20 -7.08
CA LEU A 46 -15.05 4.93 -7.72
C LEU A 46 -15.28 3.73 -6.80
N ARG A 47 -15.45 3.94 -5.49
CA ARG A 47 -15.59 2.88 -4.49
C ARG A 47 -16.86 2.07 -4.69
N ARG A 48 -16.74 0.76 -4.59
CA ARG A 48 -17.85 -0.23 -4.62
C ARG A 48 -17.58 -1.28 -3.55
N LYS A 49 -18.63 -1.98 -3.14
CA LYS A 49 -18.58 -3.17 -2.28
C LYS A 49 -17.72 -2.97 -1.04
N GLU A 50 -18.05 -1.99 -0.23
CA GLU A 50 -17.33 -1.75 1.02
C GLU A 50 -17.30 -3.00 1.91
N GLN A 51 -16.12 -3.33 2.40
CA GLN A 51 -15.90 -4.35 3.41
C GLN A 51 -15.22 -3.72 4.62
N VAL A 52 -15.65 -4.10 5.80
CA VAL A 52 -15.12 -3.54 7.05
C VAL A 52 -14.79 -4.66 8.04
N LYS A 53 -13.62 -4.57 8.65
CA LYS A 53 -13.24 -5.40 9.80
C LYS A 53 -12.56 -4.52 10.84
N SER A 54 -12.92 -4.64 12.10
CA SER A 54 -12.43 -3.76 13.16
C SER A 54 -12.15 -4.48 14.47
N ASN A 55 -11.35 -3.85 15.34
CA ASN A 55 -11.08 -4.25 16.71
C ASN A 55 -10.55 -5.68 16.87
N PHE A 56 -9.42 -6.00 16.22
CA PHE A 56 -8.74 -7.29 16.37
C PHE A 56 -7.23 -7.10 16.58
N ILE A 57 -6.58 -8.17 17.03
CA ILE A 57 -5.13 -8.20 17.27
C ILE A 57 -4.45 -8.99 16.15
N VAL A 58 -3.36 -8.44 15.63
CA VAL A 58 -2.39 -9.17 14.80
C VAL A 58 -1.20 -9.49 15.69
N LYS A 59 -0.92 -10.78 15.84
CA LYS A 59 0.18 -11.28 16.66
C LYS A 59 1.51 -11.09 15.96
N GLU A 60 2.54 -10.80 16.74
CA GLU A 60 3.91 -10.77 16.25
C GLU A 60 4.29 -12.10 15.57
N GLY A 61 4.97 -11.99 14.43
CA GLY A 61 5.43 -13.15 13.66
C GLY A 61 4.34 -13.90 12.89
N TRP A 62 3.09 -13.43 12.93
CA TRP A 62 1.99 -14.02 12.19
C TRP A 62 1.52 -13.11 11.07
N GLU A 63 1.15 -13.72 9.94
CA GLU A 63 0.44 -13.05 8.86
C GLU A 63 -1.07 -13.24 9.02
N PHE A 64 -1.78 -12.15 9.26
CA PHE A 64 -3.23 -12.18 9.40
C PHE A 64 -3.90 -11.98 8.03
N LYS A 65 -4.47 -13.04 7.46
CA LYS A 65 -5.16 -12.99 6.18
C LYS A 65 -6.50 -12.25 6.30
N LEU A 66 -6.72 -11.28 5.41
CA LEU A 66 -7.99 -10.58 5.25
C LEU A 66 -8.78 -11.22 4.10
N ASN A 67 -9.45 -12.35 4.42
CA ASN A 67 -10.20 -13.10 3.42
C ASN A 67 -11.33 -12.25 2.82
N GLY A 68 -11.40 -12.21 1.49
CA GLY A 68 -12.39 -11.44 0.74
C GLY A 68 -12.07 -9.96 0.56
N PHE A 69 -10.99 -9.44 1.15
CA PHE A 69 -10.59 -8.02 1.04
C PHE A 69 -9.75 -7.70 -0.19
N GLY A 70 -9.30 -8.70 -0.94
CA GLY A 70 -8.42 -8.51 -2.08
C GLY A 70 -9.17 -8.34 -3.40
N HIS A 71 -8.67 -7.47 -4.26
CA HIS A 71 -9.15 -7.24 -5.63
C HIS A 71 -8.04 -6.65 -6.48
N GLU A 72 -8.09 -6.81 -7.82
CA GLU A 72 -7.12 -6.21 -8.76
C GLU A 72 -7.19 -4.68 -8.81
N LEU A 73 -8.35 -4.11 -8.49
CA LEU A 73 -8.59 -2.68 -8.37
C LEU A 73 -9.11 -2.43 -6.96
N LEU A 74 -8.23 -2.03 -6.06
CA LEU A 74 -8.49 -2.05 -4.62
C LEU A 74 -8.07 -0.74 -3.97
N GLU A 75 -8.90 -0.24 -3.07
CA GLU A 75 -8.51 0.72 -2.06
C GLU A 75 -8.63 0.09 -0.67
N LEU A 76 -7.59 0.23 0.14
CA LEU A 76 -7.57 -0.15 1.55
C LEU A 76 -7.34 1.09 2.41
N GLU A 77 -8.07 1.21 3.50
CA GLU A 77 -7.81 2.15 4.59
C GLU A 77 -7.63 1.36 5.88
N ILE A 78 -6.44 1.41 6.46
CA ILE A 78 -6.04 0.60 7.60
C ILE A 78 -5.62 1.53 8.74
N THR A 79 -6.24 1.40 9.91
CA THR A 79 -5.88 2.15 11.12
C THR A 79 -5.37 1.20 12.18
N VAL A 80 -4.12 1.42 12.61
CA VAL A 80 -3.40 0.55 13.53
C VAL A 80 -2.88 1.33 14.72
N GLN A 81 -3.05 0.76 15.90
CA GLN A 81 -2.37 1.17 17.12
C GLN A 81 -1.19 0.23 17.35
N LEU A 82 0.04 0.79 17.30
CA LEU A 82 1.26 -0.01 17.42
C LEU A 82 1.45 -0.56 18.84
N GLY A 83 1.08 0.18 19.87
CA GLY A 83 1.38 -0.18 21.25
C GLY A 83 2.89 -0.27 21.50
N LYS A 84 3.40 -1.48 21.77
CA LYS A 84 4.83 -1.76 21.97
C LYS A 84 5.53 -2.29 20.72
N ALA A 85 4.79 -2.56 19.63
CA ALA A 85 5.36 -3.07 18.40
C ALA A 85 6.33 -2.05 17.77
N THR A 86 7.39 -2.56 17.19
CA THR A 86 8.38 -1.75 16.46
C THR A 86 8.03 -1.58 14.99
N GLY A 87 7.00 -2.27 14.51
CA GLY A 87 6.52 -2.12 13.13
C GLY A 87 5.18 -2.77 12.88
N ALA A 88 4.53 -2.30 11.85
CA ALA A 88 3.26 -2.83 11.34
C ALA A 88 3.19 -2.65 9.84
N GLY A 89 2.49 -3.55 9.15
CA GLY A 89 2.38 -3.43 7.71
C GLY A 89 1.25 -4.26 7.10
N VAL A 90 1.12 -4.07 5.80
CA VAL A 90 0.19 -4.79 4.94
C VAL A 90 0.94 -5.37 3.75
N MET A 91 0.56 -6.55 3.33
CA MET A 91 0.96 -7.16 2.07
C MET A 91 -0.26 -7.20 1.16
N VAL A 92 -0.08 -6.78 -0.08
CA VAL A 92 -1.08 -6.83 -1.15
C VAL A 92 -0.54 -7.63 -2.33
N ASP A 93 -1.39 -7.94 -3.29
CA ASP A 93 -1.06 -8.79 -4.45
C ASP A 93 -0.43 -10.14 -4.05
N CYS A 94 -0.88 -10.67 -2.90
CA CYS A 94 -0.36 -11.94 -2.43
C CYS A 94 -0.91 -13.09 -3.28
N SER A 95 -0.02 -13.82 -3.96
CA SER A 95 -0.38 -15.06 -4.64
C SER A 95 -0.68 -16.18 -3.63
N ASP A 96 -1.51 -17.15 -4.03
CA ASP A 96 -1.89 -18.28 -3.16
C ASP A 96 -0.68 -19.12 -2.73
N ASP A 97 0.30 -19.25 -3.62
CA ASP A 97 1.56 -19.98 -3.38
C ASP A 97 2.62 -19.13 -2.66
N GLN A 98 2.31 -17.87 -2.31
CA GLN A 98 3.16 -16.92 -1.58
C GLN A 98 4.48 -16.55 -2.29
N ARG A 99 4.59 -16.81 -3.58
CA ARG A 99 5.77 -16.44 -4.37
C ARG A 99 5.76 -14.97 -4.77
N GLU A 100 4.57 -14.36 -4.93
CA GLU A 100 4.41 -12.93 -5.19
C GLU A 100 3.64 -12.25 -4.06
N GLN A 101 4.14 -11.09 -3.68
CA GLN A 101 3.50 -10.16 -2.75
C GLN A 101 4.22 -8.82 -2.76
N THR A 102 3.50 -7.74 -2.56
CA THR A 102 4.05 -6.39 -2.33
C THR A 102 3.86 -6.04 -0.87
N SER A 103 4.93 -5.71 -0.15
CA SER A 103 4.88 -5.39 1.28
C SER A 103 5.04 -3.90 1.53
N ILE A 104 4.19 -3.35 2.37
CA ILE A 104 4.23 -1.96 2.83
C ILE A 104 4.28 -1.99 4.35
N ALA A 105 5.29 -1.36 4.95
CA ALA A 105 5.52 -1.37 6.38
C ALA A 105 5.85 0.00 6.93
N TYR A 106 5.47 0.25 8.16
CA TYR A 106 6.07 1.26 9.02
C TYR A 106 7.09 0.60 9.94
N ASP A 107 8.30 1.14 10.00
CA ASP A 107 9.33 0.78 10.96
C ASP A 107 9.54 1.94 11.93
N ALA A 108 9.17 1.74 13.21
CA ALA A 108 9.27 2.76 14.23
C ALA A 108 10.73 2.97 14.70
N SER A 109 11.58 1.96 14.59
CA SER A 109 12.98 2.04 14.99
C SER A 109 13.77 2.93 14.02
N GLU A 110 13.53 2.73 12.73
CA GLU A 110 14.18 3.49 11.65
C GLU A 110 13.39 4.77 11.29
N LYS A 111 12.17 4.93 11.81
CA LYS A 111 11.26 6.04 11.48
C LYS A 111 11.02 6.18 9.98
N GLN A 112 10.65 5.07 9.36
CA GLN A 112 10.50 4.98 7.90
C GLN A 112 9.20 4.29 7.49
N LEU A 113 8.62 4.78 6.41
CA LEU A 113 7.67 4.04 5.59
C LEU A 113 8.50 3.25 4.57
N ILE A 114 8.29 1.93 4.52
CA ILE A 114 9.03 0.99 3.68
C ILE A 114 8.08 0.41 2.64
N PHE A 115 8.52 0.37 1.40
CA PHE A 115 7.88 -0.31 0.29
C PHE A 115 8.82 -1.39 -0.22
N ASP A 116 8.50 -2.65 0.02
CA ASP A 116 9.30 -3.80 -0.38
C ASP A 116 8.68 -4.48 -1.61
N ALA A 117 9.31 -4.25 -2.77
CA ALA A 117 8.97 -4.88 -4.04
C ALA A 117 9.79 -6.15 -4.32
N GLY A 118 10.56 -6.64 -3.35
CA GLY A 118 11.45 -7.80 -3.53
C GLY A 118 10.75 -9.06 -4.02
N LYS A 119 9.47 -9.21 -3.71
CA LYS A 119 8.62 -10.31 -4.15
C LYS A 119 7.41 -9.86 -4.97
N SER A 120 7.37 -8.62 -5.47
CA SER A 120 6.20 -8.10 -6.18
C SER A 120 6.00 -8.72 -7.57
N SER A 121 7.03 -9.32 -8.16
CA SER A 121 6.97 -9.98 -9.47
C SER A 121 7.99 -11.10 -9.54
N LEU A 122 7.70 -12.14 -10.28
CA LEU A 122 8.65 -13.25 -10.51
C LEU A 122 9.81 -12.85 -11.42
N ASP A 123 9.56 -11.99 -12.40
CA ASP A 123 10.50 -11.74 -13.50
C ASP A 123 10.58 -10.29 -13.99
N LEU A 124 9.64 -9.42 -13.64
CA LEU A 124 9.55 -8.07 -14.15
C LEU A 124 9.80 -7.01 -13.08
N GLY A 125 10.36 -5.86 -13.50
CA GLY A 125 10.59 -4.70 -12.68
C GLY A 125 11.79 -4.82 -11.71
N ARG A 126 12.02 -3.77 -10.96
CA ARG A 126 13.00 -3.77 -9.88
C ARG A 126 12.41 -4.44 -8.64
N ARG A 127 13.13 -5.42 -8.13
CA ARG A 127 12.84 -6.09 -6.87
C ARG A 127 13.64 -5.44 -5.75
N ASN A 128 13.41 -4.17 -5.50
CA ASN A 128 14.13 -3.42 -4.47
C ASN A 128 13.20 -3.00 -3.32
N ILE A 129 13.84 -2.62 -2.24
CA ILE A 129 13.21 -2.00 -1.09
C ILE A 129 13.43 -0.50 -1.21
N GLU A 130 12.38 0.27 -1.08
CA GLU A 130 12.43 1.72 -0.98
C GLU A 130 11.90 2.16 0.37
N SER A 131 12.48 3.21 0.90
CA SER A 131 12.04 3.78 2.15
C SER A 131 11.97 5.30 2.07
N ALA A 132 11.08 5.86 2.87
CA ALA A 132 10.89 7.30 2.98
C ALA A 132 10.77 7.68 4.46
N PRO A 133 11.37 8.80 4.89
CA PRO A 133 11.27 9.27 6.27
C PRO A 133 9.80 9.44 6.69
N PHE A 134 9.43 8.78 7.76
CA PHE A 134 8.08 8.86 8.31
C PHE A 134 8.12 8.50 9.79
N GLU A 135 7.66 9.40 10.66
CA GLU A 135 7.64 9.21 12.10
C GLU A 135 6.22 9.42 12.64
N LEU A 136 5.71 8.48 13.41
CA LEU A 136 4.49 8.66 14.19
C LEU A 136 4.79 9.49 15.43
N LYS A 137 3.90 10.41 15.74
CA LYS A 137 3.93 11.13 17.02
C LYS A 137 3.55 10.17 18.15
N LYS A 138 3.87 10.57 19.38
CA LYS A 138 3.46 9.80 20.56
C LYS A 138 1.93 9.58 20.54
N ASP A 139 1.53 8.35 20.79
CA ASP A 139 0.12 7.91 20.84
C ASP A 139 -0.66 8.10 19.52
N GLU A 140 0.02 8.41 18.43
CA GLU A 140 -0.59 8.50 17.10
C GLU A 140 -0.81 7.13 16.48
N ASN A 141 -1.99 6.90 15.92
CA ASN A 141 -2.25 5.68 15.15
C ASN A 141 -1.59 5.77 13.78
N LEU A 142 -1.09 4.65 13.30
CA LEU A 142 -0.69 4.49 11.91
C LEU A 142 -1.94 4.38 11.04
N ILE A 143 -2.06 5.25 10.05
CA ILE A 143 -3.11 5.19 9.03
C ILE A 143 -2.42 4.96 7.69
N LEU A 144 -2.68 3.79 7.09
CA LEU A 144 -2.23 3.47 5.74
C LEU A 144 -3.44 3.48 4.81
N ARG A 145 -3.36 4.25 3.74
CA ARG A 145 -4.30 4.21 2.63
C ARG A 145 -3.56 3.67 1.41
N VAL A 146 -3.94 2.47 0.96
CA VAL A 146 -3.23 1.73 -0.08
C VAL A 146 -4.15 1.57 -1.27
N PHE A 147 -3.63 1.84 -2.44
CA PHE A 147 -4.31 1.64 -3.72
C PHE A 147 -3.55 0.60 -4.53
N VAL A 148 -4.28 -0.38 -5.03
CA VAL A 148 -3.80 -1.36 -6.00
C VAL A 148 -4.57 -1.13 -7.29
N ASP A 149 -3.85 -0.88 -8.37
CA ASP A 149 -4.40 -0.78 -9.73
C ASP A 149 -3.56 -1.65 -10.65
N LYS A 150 -3.93 -2.94 -10.73
CA LYS A 150 -3.24 -3.97 -11.54
C LYS A 150 -1.73 -4.00 -11.26
N GLY A 151 -0.95 -3.30 -12.07
CA GLY A 151 0.51 -3.25 -11.99
C GLY A 151 1.06 -2.05 -11.19
N ILE A 152 0.23 -1.31 -10.46
CA ILE A 152 0.64 -0.18 -9.62
C ILE A 152 0.16 -0.39 -8.20
N VAL A 153 1.03 -0.07 -7.25
CA VAL A 153 0.66 0.07 -5.85
C VAL A 153 1.10 1.44 -5.35
N GLU A 154 0.17 2.19 -4.78
CA GLU A 154 0.45 3.46 -4.10
C GLU A 154 0.02 3.39 -2.64
N VAL A 155 0.83 3.94 -1.74
CA VAL A 155 0.52 4.06 -0.32
C VAL A 155 0.62 5.50 0.14
N PHE A 156 -0.30 5.91 1.00
CA PHE A 156 -0.29 7.18 1.73
C PHE A 156 -0.33 6.88 3.22
N ALA A 157 0.63 7.43 3.97
CA ALA A 157 0.75 7.24 5.41
C ALA A 157 0.45 8.55 6.14
N ASN A 158 -0.61 8.57 6.96
CA ASN A 158 -1.06 9.70 7.80
C ASN A 158 -1.08 11.06 7.07
N ASP A 159 -1.40 11.09 5.79
CA ASP A 159 -1.35 12.29 4.92
C ASP A 159 0.03 12.99 4.89
N ARG A 160 1.12 12.35 5.35
CA ARG A 160 2.47 12.94 5.46
C ARG A 160 3.49 12.35 4.52
N GLN A 161 3.35 11.08 4.18
CA GLN A 161 4.27 10.39 3.29
C GLN A 161 3.50 9.55 2.27
N ALA A 162 4.09 9.41 1.08
CA ALA A 162 3.55 8.54 0.05
C ALA A 162 4.66 7.89 -0.77
N ILE A 163 4.46 6.63 -1.16
CA ILE A 163 5.30 5.89 -2.09
C ILE A 163 4.39 5.26 -3.13
N GLY A 164 4.78 5.31 -4.40
CA GLY A 164 4.07 4.66 -5.50
C GLY A 164 5.03 3.96 -6.45
N ARG A 165 4.72 2.71 -6.81
CA ARG A 165 5.57 1.86 -7.64
C ARG A 165 4.78 1.03 -8.65
N CYS A 166 5.44 0.76 -9.78
CA CYS A 166 5.04 -0.32 -10.67
C CYS A 166 5.54 -1.65 -10.09
N VAL A 167 4.67 -2.65 -9.99
CA VAL A 167 4.95 -3.94 -9.32
C VAL A 167 4.86 -5.15 -10.25
N TYR A 168 4.06 -5.11 -11.29
CA TYR A 168 3.93 -6.12 -12.37
C TYR A 168 3.74 -7.58 -11.88
N PRO A 169 2.75 -7.88 -11.01
CA PRO A 169 2.51 -9.26 -10.57
C PRO A 169 2.17 -10.17 -11.77
N ARG A 170 2.66 -11.41 -11.76
CA ARG A 170 2.48 -12.38 -12.84
C ARG A 170 1.48 -13.47 -12.50
N LEU A 171 1.33 -13.76 -11.22
CA LEU A 171 0.46 -14.85 -10.75
C LEU A 171 -0.98 -14.41 -10.49
N GLY A 172 -1.29 -13.11 -10.65
CA GLY A 172 -2.65 -12.59 -10.49
C GLY A 172 -3.20 -12.74 -9.07
N GLY A 173 -2.32 -12.83 -8.08
CA GLY A 173 -2.72 -12.88 -6.68
C GLY A 173 -3.38 -11.58 -6.24
N THR A 174 -4.49 -11.68 -5.51
CA THR A 174 -5.20 -10.52 -4.93
C THR A 174 -5.23 -10.57 -3.41
N GLY A 175 -4.49 -11.50 -2.79
CA GLY A 175 -4.51 -11.69 -1.35
C GLY A 175 -4.04 -10.46 -0.59
N VAL A 176 -4.67 -10.20 0.58
CA VAL A 176 -4.28 -9.13 1.50
C VAL A 176 -3.96 -9.74 2.86
N LYS A 177 -2.83 -9.35 3.45
CA LYS A 177 -2.41 -9.81 4.77
C LYS A 177 -1.90 -8.63 5.59
N LEU A 178 -2.11 -8.67 6.90
CA LEU A 178 -1.50 -7.75 7.87
C LEU A 178 -0.43 -8.48 8.66
N PHE A 179 0.59 -7.75 9.10
CA PHE A 179 1.65 -8.29 9.96
C PHE A 179 2.11 -7.27 11.00
N ALA A 180 2.72 -7.80 12.06
CA ALA A 180 3.32 -7.04 13.14
C ALA A 180 4.77 -7.46 13.37
N LYS A 181 5.62 -6.52 13.83
CA LYS A 181 7.04 -6.75 14.13
C LYS A 181 7.37 -6.15 15.50
N GLY A 182 8.12 -6.90 16.32
CA GLY A 182 8.59 -6.43 17.63
C GLY A 182 7.47 -6.24 18.66
N GLY A 183 6.35 -6.89 18.47
CA GLY A 183 5.19 -6.91 19.35
C GLY A 183 3.87 -7.03 18.61
N ASP A 184 2.81 -7.34 19.33
CA ASP A 184 1.45 -7.40 18.81
C ASP A 184 0.93 -5.99 18.48
N ILE A 185 0.11 -5.88 17.43
CA ILE A 185 -0.59 -4.64 17.09
C ILE A 185 -2.09 -4.79 17.24
N ARG A 186 -2.77 -3.68 17.57
CA ARG A 186 -4.21 -3.60 17.54
C ARG A 186 -4.67 -2.92 16.26
N VAL A 187 -5.40 -3.63 15.44
CA VAL A 187 -6.06 -3.08 14.26
C VAL A 187 -7.39 -2.50 14.70
N LEU A 188 -7.52 -1.17 14.61
CA LEU A 188 -8.73 -0.45 14.97
C LEU A 188 -9.78 -0.60 13.88
N SER A 189 -9.36 -0.46 12.61
CA SER A 189 -10.22 -0.70 11.46
C SER A 189 -9.42 -1.07 10.22
N VAL A 190 -10.01 -1.90 9.38
CA VAL A 190 -9.65 -2.08 7.96
C VAL A 190 -10.93 -1.88 7.18
N LYS A 191 -10.86 -0.99 6.20
CA LYS A 191 -11.90 -0.82 5.18
C LYS A 191 -11.29 -1.15 3.83
N ALA A 192 -12.05 -1.81 2.99
CA ALA A 192 -11.67 -2.13 1.63
C ALA A 192 -12.80 -1.80 0.67
N TRP A 193 -12.45 -1.33 -0.51
CA TRP A 193 -13.38 -1.06 -1.59
C TRP A 193 -12.79 -1.60 -2.89
N GLU A 194 -13.63 -2.30 -3.66
CA GLU A 194 -13.34 -2.49 -5.07
C GLU A 194 -13.46 -1.14 -5.77
N LEU A 195 -12.56 -0.85 -6.69
CA LEU A 195 -12.62 0.37 -7.47
C LEU A 195 -13.16 0.08 -8.88
N THR A 196 -13.96 1.00 -9.41
CA THR A 196 -14.34 0.99 -10.82
C THR A 196 -13.36 1.84 -11.64
N ALA A 197 -13.31 1.59 -12.95
CA ALA A 197 -12.59 2.47 -13.85
C ALA A 197 -13.11 3.92 -13.73
N SER A 198 -12.20 4.87 -13.77
CA SER A 198 -12.52 6.32 -13.79
C SER A 198 -13.12 6.76 -15.12
N ASN A 199 -13.01 5.92 -16.14
CA ASN A 199 -13.41 6.19 -17.52
C ASN A 199 -14.31 5.03 -17.99
N PRO A 200 -15.51 5.29 -18.53
CA PRO A 200 -16.43 4.25 -19.01
C PRO A 200 -16.02 3.60 -20.35
N TYR A 201 -14.90 3.99 -20.95
CA TYR A 201 -14.42 3.50 -22.26
C TYR A 201 -13.29 2.48 -22.13
#